data_775e15205f98c318705332089a38ab8c
#
_entry.id   775e15205f98c318705332089a38ab8c
#
_cell.length_a   1.000
_cell.length_b   1.000
_cell.length_c   1.000
_cell.angle_alpha   90.00
_cell.angle_beta   90.00
_cell.angle_gamma   90.00
#
_symmetry.space_group_name_H-M   'P 1'
#
loop_
_entity.id
_entity.type
_entity.pdbx_description
1 polymer ?
#
loop_
_entity_poly.entity_id
_entity_poly.type
_entity_poly.pdbx_seq_one_letter_code
_entity_poly.pdbx_strand_id
1 'polypeptide(L)'
;MNKDASDPSRLRPATADDDPACRAGLDVRGVTITYNNGHTALRDAGFCTPLGSITALVGVNGSGKSTLFKAIMGFLKPAAGTIQVLGQSVSAAIGRNLVAYVPQNEEVDWDFPVLVKDVVMMGRYGHMGFFRRPRPADREAVDQALQRVQMDELRHRQ
;
A
#
# COMPACT_ATOMS: atom_id res chain seq x y z
N MET A 1 -37.28 34.71 3.30
CA MET A 1 -36.03 35.02 2.55
C MET A 1 -34.99 34.02 3.07
N ASN A 2 -34.88 32.92 2.36
CA ASN A 2 -34.08 31.76 2.75
C ASN A 2 -32.73 31.85 2.01
N LYS A 3 -31.66 32.22 2.70
CA LYS A 3 -30.28 32.29 2.21
C LYS A 3 -29.46 31.23 2.94
N ASP A 4 -29.55 29.98 2.54
CA ASP A 4 -28.61 28.96 3.05
C ASP A 4 -28.56 27.71 2.15
N ALA A 5 -28.34 27.90 0.87
CA ALA A 5 -28.27 26.75 -0.05
C ALA A 5 -27.17 26.91 -1.11
N SER A 6 -25.95 27.35 -0.74
CA SER A 6 -24.80 27.26 -1.67
C SER A 6 -23.47 27.50 -0.95
N ASP A 7 -23.14 26.65 0.01
CA ASP A 7 -21.77 26.55 0.50
C ASP A 7 -21.12 25.29 -0.14
N PRO A 8 -20.24 25.42 -1.15
CA PRO A 8 -19.57 24.31 -1.80
C PRO A 8 -18.52 23.60 -0.91
N SER A 9 -18.28 24.10 0.31
CA SER A 9 -17.32 23.49 1.25
C SER A 9 -17.90 22.31 2.03
N ARG A 10 -19.19 21.97 1.84
CA ARG A 10 -19.89 20.86 2.52
C ARG A 10 -20.09 19.62 1.69
N LEU A 11 -19.20 19.32 0.76
CA LEU A 11 -19.08 17.94 0.27
C LEU A 11 -18.41 17.12 1.38
N ARG A 12 -19.22 16.67 2.35
CA ARG A 12 -18.80 15.56 3.22
C ARG A 12 -18.51 14.38 2.28
N PRO A 13 -17.29 13.85 2.25
CA PRO A 13 -17.08 12.57 1.60
C PRO A 13 -18.05 11.58 2.24
N ALA A 14 -18.74 10.77 1.41
CA ALA A 14 -19.56 9.68 1.90
C ALA A 14 -18.74 8.90 2.93
N THR A 15 -19.18 8.88 4.17
CA THR A 15 -18.50 8.15 5.22
C THR A 15 -18.61 6.68 4.86
N ALA A 16 -17.51 5.93 4.93
CA ALA A 16 -17.45 4.50 4.62
C ALA A 16 -18.45 3.65 5.43
N ASP A 17 -19.15 4.24 6.40
CA ASP A 17 -20.16 3.60 7.24
C ASP A 17 -21.50 3.39 6.51
N ASP A 18 -21.77 4.07 5.38
CA ASP A 18 -23.07 4.04 4.69
C ASP A 18 -23.13 3.15 3.46
N ASP A 19 -22.02 2.51 3.05
CA ASP A 19 -22.02 1.59 1.91
C ASP A 19 -21.90 0.12 2.36
N PRO A 20 -23.01 -0.60 2.48
CA PRO A 20 -23.00 -2.04 2.82
C PRO A 20 -22.32 -2.90 1.74
N ALA A 21 -22.02 -2.34 0.56
CA ALA A 21 -21.34 -3.04 -0.53
C ALA A 21 -19.82 -3.00 -0.39
N CYS A 22 -19.24 -2.21 0.50
CA CYS A 22 -17.80 -2.17 0.70
C CYS A 22 -17.33 -3.36 1.54
N ARG A 23 -17.27 -4.54 0.94
CA ARG A 23 -16.38 -5.59 1.44
C ARG A 23 -14.95 -5.09 1.23
N ALA A 24 -14.46 -4.36 2.22
CA ALA A 24 -13.27 -3.56 2.10
C ALA A 24 -12.02 -4.39 1.84
N GLY A 25 -11.39 -4.16 0.71
CA GLY A 25 -9.98 -4.50 0.51
C GLY A 25 -9.10 -3.59 1.37
N LEU A 26 -9.39 -2.28 1.33
CA LEU A 26 -8.77 -1.26 2.17
C LEU A 26 -9.87 -0.35 2.73
N ASP A 27 -9.85 -0.13 4.05
CA ASP A 27 -10.78 0.75 4.75
C ASP A 27 -9.99 1.81 5.54
N VAL A 28 -10.24 3.08 5.24
CA VAL A 28 -9.56 4.24 5.85
C VAL A 28 -10.65 5.12 6.47
N ARG A 29 -10.59 5.36 7.78
CA ARG A 29 -11.63 6.11 8.52
C ARG A 29 -11.02 7.21 9.35
N GLY A 30 -11.35 8.46 9.04
CA GLY A 30 -11.00 9.65 9.82
C GLY A 30 -9.50 9.82 10.04
N VAL A 31 -8.68 9.39 9.09
CA VAL A 31 -7.24 9.33 9.26
C VAL A 31 -6.61 10.71 9.22
N THR A 32 -5.93 11.07 10.30
CA THR A 32 -5.13 12.28 10.42
C THR A 32 -3.68 11.89 10.69
N ILE A 33 -2.75 12.47 9.92
CA ILE A 33 -1.32 12.22 10.03
C ILE A 33 -0.60 13.53 10.28
N THR A 34 0.09 13.58 11.42
CA THR A 34 0.93 14.71 11.83
C THR A 34 2.35 14.23 11.99
N TYR A 35 3.30 14.89 11.34
CA TYR A 35 4.73 14.62 11.49
C TYR A 35 5.28 15.14 12.81
N ASN A 36 6.44 14.65 13.22
CA ASN A 36 7.09 15.04 14.49
C ASN A 36 7.39 16.55 14.60
N ASN A 37 7.49 17.25 13.46
CA ASN A 37 7.65 18.70 13.41
C ASN A 37 6.34 19.49 13.60
N GLY A 38 5.23 18.80 13.93
CA GLY A 38 3.91 19.40 14.12
C GLY A 38 3.11 19.65 12.84
N HIS A 39 3.69 19.39 11.65
CA HIS A 39 2.99 19.57 10.38
C HIS A 39 1.96 18.46 10.15
N THR A 40 0.68 18.84 9.99
CA THR A 40 -0.39 17.90 9.63
C THR A 40 -0.48 17.80 8.12
N ALA A 41 -0.03 16.68 7.58
CA ALA A 41 0.02 16.42 6.14
C ALA A 41 -1.25 15.76 5.58
N LEU A 42 -2.06 15.15 6.45
CA LEU A 42 -3.34 14.54 6.09
C LEU A 42 -4.32 14.77 7.23
N ARG A 43 -5.54 15.22 6.92
CA ARG A 43 -6.55 15.51 7.93
C ARG A 43 -7.87 14.85 7.56
N ASP A 44 -8.40 14.06 8.51
CA ASP A 44 -9.73 13.44 8.44
C ASP A 44 -10.01 12.74 7.10
N ALA A 45 -9.01 11.98 6.60
CA ALA A 45 -9.17 11.24 5.36
C ALA A 45 -9.97 9.97 5.58
N GLY A 46 -10.97 9.76 4.75
CA GLY A 46 -11.83 8.57 4.79
C GLY A 46 -12.19 8.11 3.38
N PHE A 47 -12.00 6.83 3.12
CA PHE A 47 -12.46 6.14 1.91
C PHE A 47 -12.36 4.64 2.08
N CYS A 48 -13.04 3.93 1.22
CA CYS A 48 -13.01 2.48 1.15
C CYS A 48 -12.71 2.04 -0.27
N THR A 49 -11.92 0.98 -0.43
CA THR A 49 -11.70 0.33 -1.74
C THR A 49 -12.25 -1.09 -1.69
N PRO A 50 -13.08 -1.49 -2.65
CA PRO A 50 -13.59 -2.85 -2.71
C PRO A 50 -12.47 -3.87 -2.94
N LEU A 51 -12.68 -5.09 -2.44
CA LEU A 51 -11.79 -6.22 -2.73
C LEU A 51 -11.77 -6.52 -4.23
N GLY A 52 -10.57 -6.79 -4.78
CA GLY A 52 -10.40 -7.13 -6.20
C GLY A 52 -10.53 -5.94 -7.16
N SER A 53 -10.61 -4.70 -6.64
CA SER A 53 -10.66 -3.49 -7.46
C SER A 53 -9.28 -2.89 -7.72
N ILE A 54 -9.18 -2.10 -8.79
CA ILE A 54 -8.05 -1.20 -9.05
C ILE A 54 -8.51 0.22 -8.74
N THR A 55 -7.85 0.87 -7.80
CA THR A 55 -8.20 2.22 -7.37
C THR A 55 -7.04 3.17 -7.62
N ALA A 56 -7.31 4.32 -8.26
CA ALA A 56 -6.32 5.37 -8.47
C ALA A 56 -6.54 6.52 -7.48
N LEU A 57 -5.46 6.93 -6.80
CA LEU A 57 -5.45 8.12 -5.95
C LEU A 57 -4.85 9.29 -6.72
N VAL A 58 -5.68 10.25 -7.09
CA VAL A 58 -5.28 11.43 -7.85
C VAL A 58 -5.36 12.70 -6.99
N GLY A 59 -4.56 13.69 -7.31
CA GLY A 59 -4.54 14.98 -6.60
C GLY A 59 -3.26 15.76 -6.89
N VAL A 60 -3.27 17.03 -6.56
CA VAL A 60 -2.12 17.93 -6.74
C VAL A 60 -0.91 17.52 -5.89
N ASN A 61 0.27 18.01 -6.24
CA ASN A 61 1.46 17.77 -5.43
C ASN A 61 1.28 18.39 -4.03
N GLY A 62 1.71 17.69 -3.00
CA GLY A 62 1.51 18.12 -1.60
C GLY A 62 0.14 17.78 -0.99
N SER A 63 -0.80 17.18 -1.72
CA SER A 63 -2.14 16.83 -1.19
C SER A 63 -2.16 15.64 -0.21
N GLY A 64 -1.01 15.13 0.21
CA GLY A 64 -0.92 14.04 1.21
C GLY A 64 -0.96 12.62 0.64
N LYS A 65 -0.98 12.42 -0.70
CA LYS A 65 -1.01 11.08 -1.33
C LYS A 65 0.09 10.15 -0.82
N SER A 66 1.35 10.61 -0.90
CA SER A 66 2.50 9.82 -0.44
C SER A 66 2.48 9.58 1.07
N THR A 67 1.95 10.53 1.85
CA THR A 67 1.77 10.38 3.29
C THR A 67 0.75 9.30 3.61
N LEU A 68 -0.37 9.28 2.88
CA LEU A 68 -1.39 8.25 3.00
C LEU A 68 -0.84 6.86 2.64
N PHE A 69 -0.12 6.72 1.51
CA PHE A 69 0.53 5.46 1.16
C PHE A 69 1.51 4.99 2.23
N LYS A 70 2.34 5.90 2.78
CA LYS A 70 3.25 5.57 3.89
C LYS A 70 2.51 5.09 5.14
N ALA A 71 1.32 5.61 5.42
CA ALA A 71 0.49 5.14 6.53
C ALA A 71 -0.12 3.75 6.25
N ILE A 72 -0.63 3.51 5.04
CA ILE A 72 -1.14 2.20 4.61
C ILE A 72 -0.04 1.14 4.66
N MET A 73 1.21 1.53 4.37
CA MET A 73 2.39 0.66 4.46
C MET A 73 2.97 0.53 5.87
N GLY A 74 2.36 1.19 6.88
CA GLY A 74 2.82 1.14 8.26
C GLY A 74 4.09 1.93 8.56
N PHE A 75 4.62 2.71 7.61
CA PHE A 75 5.78 3.59 7.84
C PHE A 75 5.43 4.80 8.68
N LEU A 76 4.16 5.20 8.71
CA LEU A 76 3.63 6.28 9.54
C LEU A 76 2.44 5.77 10.33
N LYS A 77 2.37 6.15 11.61
CA LYS A 77 1.18 5.87 12.44
C LYS A 77 0.24 7.06 12.36
N PRO A 78 -1.07 6.84 12.12
CA PRO A 78 -2.06 7.90 12.24
C PRO A 78 -2.09 8.48 13.66
N ALA A 79 -2.21 9.81 13.76
CA ALA A 79 -2.47 10.50 15.02
C ALA A 79 -3.94 10.33 15.45
N ALA A 80 -4.84 10.16 14.47
CA ALA A 80 -6.25 9.84 14.69
C ALA A 80 -6.78 8.99 13.52
N GLY A 81 -7.90 8.30 13.74
CA GLY A 81 -8.54 7.44 12.76
C GLY A 81 -7.93 6.03 12.69
N THR A 82 -8.42 5.25 11.75
CA THR A 82 -8.03 3.83 11.58
C THR A 82 -7.80 3.50 10.12
N ILE A 83 -6.86 2.58 9.87
CA ILE A 83 -6.63 1.95 8.56
C ILE A 83 -6.72 0.45 8.75
N GLN A 84 -7.53 -0.21 7.94
CA GLN A 84 -7.67 -1.66 7.91
C GLN A 84 -7.45 -2.19 6.49
N VAL A 85 -6.72 -3.28 6.38
CA VAL A 85 -6.50 -4.03 5.15
C VAL A 85 -7.12 -5.41 5.31
N LEU A 86 -8.08 -5.76 4.46
CA LEU A 86 -8.83 -7.02 4.55
C LEU A 86 -9.41 -7.25 5.97
N GLY A 87 -9.94 -6.18 6.60
CA GLY A 87 -10.50 -6.22 7.95
C GLY A 87 -9.46 -6.38 9.07
N GLN A 88 -8.16 -6.28 8.78
CA GLN A 88 -7.08 -6.41 9.76
C GLN A 88 -6.35 -5.08 9.94
N SER A 89 -5.74 -4.86 11.09
CA SER A 89 -4.84 -3.72 11.27
C SER A 89 -3.67 -3.78 10.30
N VAL A 90 -3.12 -2.62 9.93
CA VAL A 90 -1.97 -2.51 9.03
C VAL A 90 -0.81 -3.40 9.47
N SER A 91 -0.46 -3.40 10.76
CA SER A 91 0.65 -4.22 11.27
C SER A 91 0.38 -5.72 11.14
N ALA A 92 -0.85 -6.17 11.36
CA ALA A 92 -1.23 -7.56 11.17
C ALA A 92 -1.21 -7.97 9.70
N ALA A 93 -1.69 -7.10 8.81
CA ALA A 93 -1.70 -7.33 7.37
C ALA A 93 -0.27 -7.42 6.79
N ILE A 94 0.64 -6.54 7.22
CA ILE A 94 2.06 -6.59 6.84
C ILE A 94 2.71 -7.88 7.36
N GLY A 95 2.51 -8.21 8.62
CA GLY A 95 3.06 -9.45 9.20
C GLY A 95 2.59 -10.74 8.49
N ARG A 96 1.46 -10.66 7.77
CA ARG A 96 0.91 -11.76 6.97
C ARG A 96 1.22 -11.64 5.47
N ASN A 97 2.06 -10.71 5.06
CA ASN A 97 2.41 -10.42 3.66
C ASN A 97 1.17 -10.12 2.77
N LEU A 98 0.15 -9.47 3.33
CA LEU A 98 -1.07 -9.09 2.59
C LEU A 98 -0.94 -7.73 1.90
N VAL A 99 0.15 -7.00 2.13
CA VAL A 99 0.42 -5.69 1.55
C VAL A 99 1.77 -5.73 0.86
N ALA A 100 1.83 -5.27 -0.37
CA ALA A 100 3.05 -5.06 -1.12
C ALA A 100 3.13 -3.60 -1.58
N TYR A 101 4.32 -3.04 -1.62
CA TYR A 101 4.59 -1.68 -2.04
C TYR A 101 5.61 -1.66 -3.17
N VAL A 102 5.27 -0.96 -4.24
CA VAL A 102 6.19 -0.69 -5.34
C VAL A 102 6.42 0.82 -5.37
N PRO A 103 7.58 1.32 -4.95
CA PRO A 103 7.89 2.74 -4.97
C PRO A 103 8.04 3.25 -6.40
N GLN A 104 7.81 4.54 -6.60
CA GLN A 104 7.97 5.20 -7.89
C GLN A 104 9.44 5.35 -8.27
N ASN A 105 10.29 5.64 -7.29
CA ASN A 105 11.73 5.74 -7.44
C ASN A 105 12.36 4.87 -6.36
N GLU A 106 13.21 3.95 -6.76
CA GLU A 106 14.12 3.28 -5.86
C GLU A 106 15.53 3.81 -6.13
N GLU A 107 16.22 4.20 -5.07
CA GLU A 107 17.66 4.36 -5.09
C GLU A 107 18.26 2.95 -5.13
N VAL A 108 18.30 2.38 -6.33
CA VAL A 108 18.95 1.09 -6.53
C VAL A 108 20.44 1.37 -6.64
N ASP A 109 21.21 0.77 -5.76
CA ASP A 109 22.68 0.72 -5.91
C ASP A 109 23.00 -0.22 -7.09
N TRP A 110 23.23 0.37 -8.25
CA TRP A 110 23.54 -0.35 -9.50
C TRP A 110 24.90 -1.06 -9.46
N ASP A 111 25.74 -0.73 -8.49
CA ASP A 111 27.05 -1.39 -8.30
C ASP A 111 26.91 -2.70 -7.50
N PHE A 112 25.72 -2.98 -6.95
CA PHE A 112 25.48 -4.21 -6.20
C PHE A 112 25.19 -5.38 -7.15
N PRO A 113 26.05 -6.40 -7.23
CA PRO A 113 25.97 -7.47 -8.23
C PRO A 113 24.89 -8.51 -7.84
N VAL A 114 23.62 -8.17 -8.07
CA VAL A 114 22.47 -9.06 -7.83
C VAL A 114 21.85 -9.48 -9.14
N LEU A 115 21.54 -10.76 -9.28
CA LEU A 115 20.82 -11.26 -10.44
C LEU A 115 19.32 -11.01 -10.30
N VAL A 116 18.63 -10.78 -11.43
CA VAL A 116 17.16 -10.58 -11.46
C VAL A 116 16.42 -11.69 -10.70
N LYS A 117 16.80 -12.96 -10.89
CA LYS A 117 16.19 -14.10 -10.15
C LYS A 117 16.38 -14.00 -8.64
N ASP A 118 17.50 -13.42 -8.17
CA ASP A 118 17.79 -13.34 -6.74
C ASP A 118 16.97 -12.21 -6.11
N VAL A 119 16.75 -11.10 -6.81
CA VAL A 119 15.83 -10.04 -6.39
C VAL A 119 14.41 -10.60 -6.25
N VAL A 120 13.92 -11.33 -7.25
CA VAL A 120 12.58 -11.94 -7.18
C VAL A 120 12.51 -12.98 -6.05
N MET A 121 13.60 -13.73 -5.81
CA MET A 121 13.70 -14.70 -4.71
C MET A 121 13.60 -14.02 -3.33
N MET A 122 14.09 -12.78 -3.17
CA MET A 122 13.95 -12.02 -1.92
C MET A 122 12.48 -11.83 -1.52
N GLY A 123 11.59 -11.70 -2.50
CA GLY A 123 10.14 -11.65 -2.26
C GLY A 123 9.56 -12.91 -1.61
N ARG A 124 10.29 -14.03 -1.68
CA ARG A 124 9.90 -15.30 -1.04
C ARG A 124 10.40 -15.46 0.41
N TYR A 125 11.26 -14.57 0.90
CA TYR A 125 11.88 -14.71 2.24
C TYR A 125 10.86 -14.81 3.37
N GLY A 126 9.72 -14.16 3.26
CA GLY A 126 8.63 -14.25 4.24
C GLY A 126 7.96 -15.63 4.31
N HIS A 127 8.14 -16.49 3.30
CA HIS A 127 7.62 -17.85 3.22
C HIS A 127 8.66 -18.91 3.55
N MET A 128 9.93 -18.52 3.66
CA MET A 128 11.05 -19.42 3.98
C MET A 128 11.21 -19.54 5.49
N GLY A 129 11.67 -20.70 5.96
CA GLY A 129 12.01 -20.90 7.36
C GLY A 129 13.21 -20.05 7.83
N PHE A 130 13.59 -20.20 9.10
CA PHE A 130 14.64 -19.40 9.76
C PHE A 130 15.97 -19.31 8.98
N PHE A 131 16.36 -20.39 8.32
CA PHE A 131 17.61 -20.44 7.53
C PHE A 131 17.48 -19.86 6.11
N ARG A 132 16.30 -19.38 5.70
CA ARG A 132 16.03 -18.77 4.37
C ARG A 132 16.56 -19.60 3.19
N ARG A 133 16.52 -20.94 3.30
CA ARG A 133 16.95 -21.83 2.23
C ARG A 133 15.81 -22.00 1.23
N PRO A 134 16.02 -21.67 -0.07
CA PRO A 134 15.01 -21.83 -1.11
C PRO A 134 14.63 -23.29 -1.31
N ARG A 135 13.35 -23.60 -1.21
CA ARG A 135 12.77 -24.90 -1.53
C ARG A 135 12.41 -24.98 -3.02
N PRO A 136 12.15 -26.17 -3.57
CA PRO A 136 11.69 -26.28 -4.97
C PRO A 136 10.48 -25.40 -5.28
N ALA A 137 9.48 -25.34 -4.39
CA ALA A 137 8.30 -24.49 -4.53
C ALA A 137 8.63 -22.98 -4.58
N ASP A 138 9.68 -22.53 -3.90
CA ASP A 138 10.10 -21.13 -3.96
C ASP A 138 10.73 -20.79 -5.32
N ARG A 139 11.51 -21.72 -5.87
CA ARG A 139 12.10 -21.58 -7.21
C ARG A 139 11.03 -21.57 -8.29
N GLU A 140 10.07 -22.47 -8.20
CA GLU A 140 8.93 -22.52 -9.12
C GLU A 140 8.11 -21.22 -9.07
N ALA A 141 7.86 -20.67 -7.89
CA ALA A 141 7.16 -19.41 -7.72
C ALA A 141 7.94 -18.22 -8.36
N VAL A 142 9.29 -18.24 -8.27
CA VAL A 142 10.15 -17.24 -8.93
C VAL A 142 10.06 -17.39 -10.45
N ASP A 143 10.13 -18.62 -10.98
CA ASP A 143 10.02 -18.88 -12.41
C ASP A 143 8.68 -18.41 -12.96
N GLN A 144 7.58 -18.73 -12.28
CA GLN A 144 6.24 -18.25 -12.63
C GLN A 144 6.12 -16.73 -12.58
N ALA A 145 6.72 -16.07 -11.58
CA ALA A 145 6.71 -14.61 -11.47
C ALA A 145 7.45 -13.96 -12.64
N LEU A 146 8.64 -14.46 -13.00
CA LEU A 146 9.42 -13.96 -14.12
C LEU A 146 8.70 -14.15 -15.46
N GLN A 147 8.06 -15.31 -15.67
CA GLN A 147 7.26 -15.57 -16.87
C GLN A 147 6.07 -14.60 -16.99
N ARG A 148 5.37 -14.30 -15.89
CA ARG A 148 4.24 -13.36 -15.90
C ARG A 148 4.60 -11.96 -16.38
N VAL A 149 5.84 -11.52 -16.11
CA VAL A 149 6.35 -10.21 -16.52
C VAL A 149 7.25 -10.29 -17.76
N GLN A 150 7.34 -11.47 -18.39
CA GLN A 150 8.16 -11.72 -19.60
C GLN A 150 9.64 -11.39 -19.39
N MET A 151 10.17 -11.68 -18.21
CA MET A 151 11.57 -11.45 -17.84
C MET A 151 12.36 -12.75 -17.58
N ASP A 152 11.87 -13.89 -17.98
CA ASP A 152 12.52 -15.18 -17.78
C ASP A 152 13.88 -15.29 -18.50
N GLU A 153 14.02 -14.67 -19.69
CA GLU A 153 15.31 -14.60 -20.41
C GLU A 153 16.35 -13.73 -19.68
N LEU A 154 15.90 -12.79 -18.85
CA LEU A 154 16.75 -11.85 -18.12
C LEU A 154 17.15 -12.37 -16.73
N ARG A 155 16.73 -13.56 -16.34
CA ARG A 155 16.92 -14.12 -14.98
C ARG A 155 18.37 -14.12 -14.48
N HIS A 156 19.33 -14.21 -15.37
CA HIS A 156 20.75 -14.25 -15.08
C HIS A 156 21.47 -12.91 -15.35
N ARG A 157 20.73 -11.85 -15.71
CA ARG A 157 21.28 -10.50 -15.81
C ARG A 157 21.34 -9.83 -14.43
N GLN A 158 22.27 -8.91 -14.32
CA GLN A 158 22.38 -7.94 -13.23
C GLN A 158 21.57 -6.70 -13.56
#